data_18dab852bbd05f6a51444396756c7e1f
#
_entry.id   18dab852bbd05f6a51444396756c7e1f
#
_cell.length_a   1.000
_cell.length_b   1.000
_cell.length_c   1.000
_cell.angle_alpha   90.00
_cell.angle_beta   90.00
_cell.angle_gamma   90.00
#
_symmetry.space_group_name_H-M   'P 1'
#
loop_
_entity.id
_entity.type
_entity.pdbx_description
1 polymer ?
#
loop_
_entity_poly.entity_id
_entity_poly.type
_entity_poly.pdbx_seq_one_letter_code
_entity_poly.pdbx_strand_id
1 'polypeptide(L)'
;MRAIRLVWAYFRVAAANDLQYRANFVLQLINSALSLATGLIAISLVYSHTDQLGGWTEPELLVVMGVHILLGGVIGSLIAPNMRHLMEEVEEGTFDLVLTRPADAQLLVSIRNFRVWRLADVVLGLVVIGNGAGRLGVRPWPAVGFALAAGLGMIVMYCVWLVLTTFAFRVVRADSFTDLFDGMYQAGRWPVTRPGCGGP
;
A
#
# COMPACT_ATOMS: atom_id res chain seq x y z
N MET A 1 -22.32 -5.70 11.83
CA MET A 1 -22.51 -4.28 12.21
C MET A 1 -21.30 -3.67 12.96
N ARG A 2 -20.60 -4.41 13.84
CA ARG A 2 -19.43 -3.90 14.58
C ARG A 2 -18.23 -3.57 13.67
N ALA A 3 -17.92 -4.41 12.66
CA ALA A 3 -16.83 -4.21 11.73
C ALA A 3 -16.95 -2.90 10.92
N ILE A 4 -18.14 -2.61 10.39
CA ILE A 4 -18.38 -1.39 9.60
C ILE A 4 -18.19 -0.13 10.46
N ARG A 5 -18.65 -0.14 11.72
CA ARG A 5 -18.43 0.99 12.64
C ARG A 5 -16.94 1.17 12.96
N LEU A 6 -16.20 0.07 13.07
CA LEU A 6 -14.76 0.10 13.30
C LEU A 6 -14.02 0.72 12.11
N VAL A 7 -14.30 0.25 10.89
CA VAL A 7 -13.74 0.81 9.64
C VAL A 7 -14.01 2.30 9.54
N TRP A 8 -15.27 2.72 9.80
CA TRP A 8 -15.66 4.13 9.76
C TRP A 8 -14.93 4.98 10.80
N ALA A 9 -14.75 4.45 12.02
CA ALA A 9 -14.01 5.14 13.08
C ALA A 9 -12.54 5.36 12.69
N TYR A 10 -11.85 4.33 12.19
CA TYR A 10 -10.47 4.45 11.74
C TYR A 10 -10.33 5.41 10.55
N PHE A 11 -11.23 5.32 9.58
CA PHE A 11 -11.27 6.26 8.46
C PHE A 11 -11.43 7.72 8.90
N ARG A 12 -12.33 7.98 9.86
CA ARG A 12 -12.56 9.33 10.39
C ARG A 12 -11.32 9.88 11.12
N VAL A 13 -10.64 9.04 11.88
CA VAL A 13 -9.40 9.43 12.58
C VAL A 13 -8.29 9.70 11.56
N ALA A 14 -8.12 8.84 10.57
CA ALA A 14 -7.14 9.03 9.51
C ALA A 14 -7.40 10.31 8.71
N ALA A 15 -8.67 10.59 8.36
CA ALA A 15 -9.05 11.81 7.68
C ALA A 15 -8.76 13.06 8.51
N ALA A 16 -9.02 13.02 9.82
CA ALA A 16 -8.69 14.12 10.71
C ALA A 16 -7.19 14.37 10.80
N ASN A 17 -6.38 13.32 10.86
CA ASN A 17 -4.93 13.41 10.89
C ASN A 17 -4.36 13.97 9.58
N ASP A 18 -4.80 13.46 8.43
CA ASP A 18 -4.33 13.93 7.12
C ASP A 18 -4.70 15.41 6.89
N LEU A 19 -5.90 15.83 7.33
CA LEU A 19 -6.35 17.21 7.23
C LEU A 19 -5.62 18.17 8.20
N GLN A 20 -5.05 17.66 9.29
CA GLN A 20 -4.21 18.45 10.21
C GLN A 20 -2.91 18.89 9.54
N TYR A 21 -2.34 18.05 8.67
CA TYR A 21 -1.14 18.34 7.88
C TYR A 21 -1.47 18.84 6.47
N ARG A 22 -2.23 19.97 6.39
CA ARG A 22 -2.77 20.53 5.13
C ARG A 22 -1.72 20.69 4.03
N ALA A 23 -0.51 21.11 4.37
CA ALA A 23 0.56 21.31 3.39
C ALA A 23 0.97 19.99 2.73
N ASN A 24 1.14 18.93 3.50
CA ASN A 24 1.49 17.62 2.96
C ASN A 24 0.36 17.04 2.11
N PHE A 25 -0.90 17.21 2.54
CA PHE A 25 -2.08 16.79 1.78
C PHE A 25 -2.11 17.47 0.39
N VAL A 26 -1.94 18.80 0.34
CA VAL A 26 -1.93 19.57 -0.92
C VAL A 26 -0.76 19.16 -1.81
N LEU A 27 0.44 19.00 -1.25
CA LEU A 27 1.61 18.56 -2.02
C LEU A 27 1.39 17.18 -2.66
N GLN A 28 0.77 16.26 -1.95
CA GLN A 28 0.46 14.94 -2.47
C GLN A 28 -0.59 14.99 -3.59
N LEU A 29 -1.63 15.82 -3.45
CA LEU A 29 -2.61 16.03 -4.52
C LEU A 29 -1.96 16.62 -5.78
N ILE A 30 -1.08 17.61 -5.61
CA ILE A 30 -0.33 18.21 -6.73
C ILE A 30 0.54 17.14 -7.41
N ASN A 31 1.23 16.30 -6.64
CA ASN A 31 2.06 15.23 -7.17
C ASN A 31 1.23 14.19 -7.96
N SER A 32 0.07 13.80 -7.44
CA SER A 32 -0.86 12.91 -8.15
C SER A 32 -1.39 13.54 -9.44
N ALA A 33 -1.76 14.82 -9.40
CA ALA A 33 -2.23 15.55 -10.58
C ALA A 33 -1.12 15.70 -11.64
N LEU A 34 0.12 16.01 -11.24
CA LEU A 34 1.27 16.07 -12.13
C LEU A 34 1.58 14.72 -12.77
N SER A 35 1.54 13.64 -12.02
CA SER A 35 1.75 12.28 -12.51
C SER A 35 0.69 11.91 -13.56
N LEU A 36 -0.58 12.19 -13.27
CA LEU A 36 -1.69 11.99 -14.22
C LEU A 36 -1.50 12.84 -15.48
N ALA A 37 -1.20 14.13 -15.32
CA ALA A 37 -1.00 15.03 -16.45
C ALA A 37 0.16 14.57 -17.35
N THR A 38 1.28 14.16 -16.77
CA THR A 38 2.43 13.62 -17.50
C THR A 38 2.04 12.38 -18.31
N GLY A 39 1.29 11.45 -17.72
CA GLY A 39 0.82 10.26 -18.42
C GLY A 39 -0.16 10.58 -19.54
N LEU A 40 -1.10 11.50 -19.32
CA LEU A 40 -2.05 11.94 -20.35
C LEU A 40 -1.34 12.66 -21.52
N ILE A 41 -0.38 13.54 -21.22
CA ILE A 41 0.44 14.22 -22.23
C ILE A 41 1.24 13.19 -23.03
N ALA A 42 1.85 12.21 -22.37
CA ALA A 42 2.61 11.16 -23.06
C ALA A 42 1.72 10.36 -24.03
N ILE A 43 0.53 9.94 -23.61
CA ILE A 43 -0.43 9.26 -24.47
C ILE A 43 -0.85 10.15 -25.62
N SER A 44 -1.27 11.40 -25.37
CA SER A 44 -1.72 12.32 -26.41
C SER A 44 -0.60 12.63 -27.42
N LEU A 45 0.65 12.76 -26.96
CA LEU A 45 1.80 13.00 -27.83
C LEU A 45 2.06 11.83 -28.77
N VAL A 46 2.00 10.60 -28.24
CA VAL A 46 2.18 9.39 -29.06
C VAL A 46 1.08 9.29 -30.11
N TYR A 47 -0.19 9.47 -29.71
CA TYR A 47 -1.32 9.37 -30.64
C TYR A 47 -1.51 10.57 -31.56
N SER A 48 -0.80 11.67 -31.32
CA SER A 48 -0.71 12.76 -32.34
C SER A 48 0.08 12.38 -33.56
N HIS A 49 0.88 11.31 -33.50
CA HIS A 49 1.75 10.84 -34.60
C HIS A 49 1.36 9.45 -35.13
N THR A 50 0.48 8.73 -34.43
CA THR A 50 0.05 7.40 -34.85
C THR A 50 -1.37 7.12 -34.41
N ASP A 51 -2.17 6.43 -35.18
CA ASP A 51 -3.53 6.06 -34.86
C ASP A 51 -3.60 4.80 -33.98
N GLN A 52 -2.55 3.98 -33.98
CA GLN A 52 -2.48 2.73 -33.21
C GLN A 52 -1.05 2.47 -32.75
N LEU A 53 -0.94 2.02 -31.52
CA LEU A 53 0.33 1.61 -30.92
C LEU A 53 0.26 0.12 -30.56
N GLY A 54 0.90 -0.74 -31.37
CA GLY A 54 0.87 -2.19 -31.13
C GLY A 54 -0.54 -2.82 -31.18
N GLY A 55 -1.45 -2.22 -31.94
CA GLY A 55 -2.83 -2.64 -32.05
C GLY A 55 -3.78 -2.00 -31.02
N TRP A 56 -3.27 -1.16 -30.10
CA TRP A 56 -4.06 -0.43 -29.10
C TRP A 56 -4.47 0.94 -29.62
N THR A 57 -5.70 1.32 -29.42
CA THR A 57 -6.22 2.67 -29.69
C THR A 57 -6.02 3.59 -28.48
N GLU A 58 -6.06 4.92 -28.70
CA GLU A 58 -5.92 5.91 -27.61
C GLU A 58 -6.90 5.65 -26.44
N PRO A 59 -8.22 5.45 -26.67
CA PRO A 59 -9.16 5.22 -25.57
C PRO A 59 -8.88 3.92 -24.78
N GLU A 60 -8.36 2.89 -25.44
CA GLU A 60 -7.99 1.64 -24.75
C GLU A 60 -6.81 1.84 -23.81
N LEU A 61 -5.77 2.58 -24.25
CA LEU A 61 -4.64 2.92 -23.40
C LEU A 61 -5.03 3.86 -22.25
N LEU A 62 -5.98 4.76 -22.46
CA LEU A 62 -6.55 5.57 -21.37
C LEU A 62 -7.21 4.70 -20.30
N VAL A 63 -7.97 3.65 -20.70
CA VAL A 63 -8.55 2.71 -19.75
C VAL A 63 -7.46 1.96 -18.96
N VAL A 64 -6.42 1.45 -19.63
CA VAL A 64 -5.30 0.76 -18.98
C VAL A 64 -4.58 1.69 -17.99
N MET A 65 -4.30 2.93 -18.38
CA MET A 65 -3.71 3.94 -17.50
C MET A 65 -4.61 4.23 -16.29
N GLY A 66 -5.92 4.39 -16.52
CA GLY A 66 -6.87 4.62 -15.44
C GLY A 66 -6.93 3.46 -14.45
N VAL A 67 -6.86 2.21 -14.92
CA VAL A 67 -6.76 1.01 -14.05
C VAL A 67 -5.48 1.04 -13.23
N HIS A 68 -4.35 1.38 -13.83
CA HIS A 68 -3.08 1.49 -13.13
C HIS A 68 -3.15 2.52 -11.98
N ILE A 69 -3.72 3.70 -12.25
CA ILE A 69 -3.89 4.76 -11.24
C ILE A 69 -4.87 4.30 -10.15
N LEU A 70 -5.99 3.68 -10.52
CA LEU A 70 -6.98 3.13 -9.59
C LEU A 70 -6.36 2.10 -8.64
N LEU A 71 -5.66 1.11 -9.18
CA LEU A 71 -4.99 0.08 -8.38
C LEU A 71 -3.91 0.69 -7.48
N GLY A 72 -3.10 1.60 -8.01
CA GLY A 72 -2.09 2.32 -7.24
C GLY A 72 -2.70 3.13 -6.09
N GLY A 73 -3.86 3.76 -6.32
CA GLY A 73 -4.65 4.47 -5.32
C GLY A 73 -5.15 3.54 -4.21
N VAL A 74 -5.75 2.40 -4.56
CA VAL A 74 -6.24 1.40 -3.58
C VAL A 74 -5.08 0.81 -2.77
N ILE A 75 -4.01 0.37 -3.44
CA ILE A 75 -2.83 -0.17 -2.78
C ILE A 75 -2.22 0.87 -1.85
N GLY A 76 -2.03 2.09 -2.31
CA GLY A 76 -1.41 3.17 -1.56
C GLY A 76 -2.26 3.72 -0.42
N SER A 77 -3.60 3.67 -0.53
CA SER A 77 -4.51 4.15 0.52
C SER A 77 -4.71 3.17 1.66
N LEU A 78 -4.77 1.87 1.36
CA LEU A 78 -5.20 0.85 2.31
C LEU A 78 -4.15 -0.25 2.51
N ILE A 79 -3.64 -0.87 1.45
CA ILE A 79 -2.82 -2.08 1.54
C ILE A 79 -1.41 -1.75 2.05
N ALA A 80 -0.68 -0.90 1.33
CA ALA A 80 0.71 -0.61 1.63
C ALA A 80 0.96 0.00 3.02
N PRO A 81 0.16 0.98 3.53
CA PRO A 81 0.40 1.52 4.86
C PRO A 81 0.16 0.50 5.97
N ASN A 82 -0.85 -0.36 5.82
CA ASN A 82 -1.15 -1.38 6.80
C ASN A 82 -0.10 -2.49 6.84
N MET A 83 0.39 -2.91 5.68
CA MET A 83 1.44 -3.94 5.61
C MET A 83 2.77 -3.45 6.18
N ARG A 84 3.15 -2.19 5.91
CA ARG A 84 4.37 -1.61 6.52
C ARG A 84 4.27 -1.55 8.04
N HIS A 85 3.14 -1.08 8.55
CA HIS A 85 2.93 -0.98 9.99
C HIS A 85 2.93 -2.36 10.65
N LEU A 86 2.37 -3.38 9.98
CA LEU A 86 2.46 -4.76 10.45
C LEU A 86 3.92 -5.24 10.53
N MET A 87 4.75 -4.91 9.53
CA MET A 87 6.17 -5.26 9.56
C MET A 87 6.90 -4.56 10.71
N GLU A 88 6.66 -3.27 10.90
CA GLU A 88 7.21 -2.48 12.01
C GLU A 88 6.82 -3.07 13.38
N GLU A 89 5.55 -3.42 13.60
CA GLU A 89 5.08 -4.04 14.85
C GLU A 89 5.73 -5.41 15.11
N VAL A 90 6.05 -6.15 14.08
CA VAL A 90 6.74 -7.44 14.21
C VAL A 90 8.22 -7.25 14.51
N GLU A 91 8.88 -6.31 13.86
CA GLU A 91 10.28 -5.96 14.13
C GLU A 91 10.44 -5.46 15.58
N GLU A 92 9.51 -4.65 16.05
CA GLU A 92 9.51 -4.10 17.43
C GLU A 92 9.02 -5.12 18.49
N GLY A 93 8.48 -6.27 18.09
CA GLY A 93 7.89 -7.27 18.99
C GLY A 93 6.57 -6.82 19.64
N THR A 94 5.94 -5.75 19.13
CA THR A 94 4.69 -5.20 19.69
C THR A 94 3.43 -5.84 19.14
N PHE A 95 3.55 -6.71 18.13
CA PHE A 95 2.43 -7.38 17.47
C PHE A 95 1.59 -8.23 18.45
N ASP A 96 2.19 -8.79 19.49
CA ASP A 96 1.48 -9.56 20.52
C ASP A 96 0.38 -8.74 21.22
N LEU A 97 0.56 -7.42 21.34
CA LEU A 97 -0.45 -6.52 21.90
C LEU A 97 -1.68 -6.37 20.98
N VAL A 98 -1.53 -6.58 19.69
CA VAL A 98 -2.66 -6.57 18.74
C VAL A 98 -3.49 -7.83 18.89
N LEU A 99 -2.86 -8.98 19.16
CA LEU A 99 -3.52 -10.27 19.35
C LEU A 99 -4.34 -10.32 20.63
N THR A 100 -4.02 -9.53 21.65
CA THR A 100 -4.78 -9.46 22.91
C THR A 100 -6.08 -8.65 22.80
N ARG A 101 -6.29 -7.92 21.70
CA ARG A 101 -7.52 -7.12 21.53
C ARG A 101 -8.72 -8.01 21.18
N PRO A 102 -9.93 -7.70 21.72
CA PRO A 102 -11.16 -8.48 21.48
C PRO A 102 -11.77 -8.15 20.10
N ALA A 103 -10.96 -8.19 19.02
CA ALA A 103 -11.36 -7.95 17.64
C ALA A 103 -10.59 -8.92 16.74
N ASP A 104 -11.13 -9.17 15.54
CA ASP A 104 -10.46 -9.97 14.53
C ASP A 104 -9.12 -9.32 14.15
N ALA A 105 -8.02 -9.99 14.44
CA ALA A 105 -6.66 -9.47 14.25
C ALA A 105 -6.40 -9.17 12.76
N GLN A 106 -6.89 -10.01 11.83
CA GLN A 106 -6.73 -9.79 10.40
C GLN A 106 -7.45 -8.52 9.94
N LEU A 107 -8.69 -8.31 10.42
CA LEU A 107 -9.44 -7.10 10.12
C LEU A 107 -8.71 -5.88 10.67
N LEU A 108 -8.25 -5.94 11.92
CA LEU A 108 -7.57 -4.84 12.58
C LEU A 108 -6.30 -4.41 11.83
N VAL A 109 -5.47 -5.38 11.44
CA VAL A 109 -4.25 -5.16 10.66
C VAL A 109 -4.54 -4.57 9.28
N SER A 110 -5.68 -4.93 8.67
CA SER A 110 -6.00 -4.51 7.29
C SER A 110 -6.61 -3.10 7.17
N ILE A 111 -7.18 -2.55 8.26
CA ILE A 111 -7.98 -1.30 8.20
C ILE A 111 -7.48 -0.18 9.12
N ARG A 112 -6.41 -0.40 9.87
CA ARG A 112 -5.95 0.50 10.92
C ARG A 112 -5.39 1.82 10.38
N ASN A 113 -4.70 1.75 9.25
CA ASN A 113 -4.02 2.88 8.64
C ASN A 113 -4.63 3.20 7.27
N PHE A 114 -5.25 4.36 7.16
CA PHE A 114 -5.76 4.90 5.91
C PHE A 114 -4.97 6.14 5.51
N ARG A 115 -4.60 6.23 4.23
CA ARG A 115 -4.08 7.46 3.62
C ARG A 115 -5.15 8.07 2.75
N VAL A 116 -5.89 9.04 3.30
CA VAL A 116 -7.09 9.60 2.65
C VAL A 116 -6.73 10.34 1.36
N TRP A 117 -5.59 11.02 1.29
CA TRP A 117 -5.14 11.71 0.09
C TRP A 117 -4.95 10.76 -1.12
N ARG A 118 -4.64 9.47 -0.89
CA ARG A 118 -4.55 8.45 -1.96
C ARG A 118 -5.91 8.09 -2.57
N LEU A 119 -7.01 8.41 -1.89
CA LEU A 119 -8.34 8.24 -2.48
C LEU A 119 -8.57 9.19 -3.67
N ALA A 120 -7.85 10.30 -3.75
CA ALA A 120 -7.85 11.13 -4.94
C ALA A 120 -7.39 10.37 -6.19
N ASP A 121 -6.35 9.52 -6.07
CA ASP A 121 -5.88 8.67 -7.16
C ASP A 121 -6.96 7.67 -7.59
N VAL A 122 -7.73 7.12 -6.64
CA VAL A 122 -8.86 6.23 -6.93
C VAL A 122 -9.93 6.96 -7.75
N VAL A 123 -10.29 8.18 -7.33
CA VAL A 123 -11.28 9.00 -8.06
C VAL A 123 -10.76 9.38 -9.45
N LEU A 124 -9.51 9.83 -9.54
CA LEU A 124 -8.87 10.17 -10.82
C LEU A 124 -8.81 8.95 -11.76
N GLY A 125 -8.44 7.77 -11.25
CA GLY A 125 -8.45 6.53 -12.02
C GLY A 125 -9.83 6.18 -12.57
N LEU A 126 -10.88 6.31 -11.74
CA LEU A 126 -12.26 6.08 -12.18
C LEU A 126 -12.71 7.09 -13.25
N VAL A 127 -12.33 8.34 -13.13
CA VAL A 127 -12.64 9.39 -14.13
C VAL A 127 -11.96 9.07 -15.46
N VAL A 128 -10.69 8.67 -15.44
CA VAL A 128 -9.95 8.30 -16.66
C VAL A 128 -10.53 7.06 -17.32
N ILE A 129 -10.88 6.01 -16.53
CA ILE A 129 -11.55 4.81 -17.03
C ILE A 129 -12.89 5.17 -17.67
N GLY A 130 -13.70 5.99 -16.97
CA GLY A 130 -15.00 6.42 -17.47
C GLY A 130 -14.92 7.20 -18.78
N ASN A 131 -13.92 8.08 -18.92
CA ASN A 131 -13.67 8.82 -20.15
C ASN A 131 -13.27 7.89 -21.32
N GLY A 132 -12.30 6.97 -21.08
CA GLY A 132 -11.85 6.01 -22.08
C GLY A 132 -12.97 5.05 -22.51
N ALA A 133 -13.71 4.48 -21.55
CA ALA A 133 -14.83 3.59 -21.80
C ALA A 133 -15.98 4.30 -22.54
N GLY A 134 -16.25 5.59 -22.22
CA GLY A 134 -17.23 6.41 -22.91
C GLY A 134 -16.88 6.63 -24.38
N ARG A 135 -15.60 6.89 -24.69
CA ARG A 135 -15.12 7.03 -26.08
C ARG A 135 -15.17 5.73 -26.87
N LEU A 136 -15.01 4.58 -26.19
CA LEU A 136 -15.12 3.25 -26.81
C LEU A 136 -16.56 2.82 -27.05
N GLY A 137 -17.56 3.53 -26.51
CA GLY A 137 -18.98 3.14 -26.62
C GLY A 137 -19.27 1.80 -25.96
N VAL A 138 -18.58 1.47 -24.86
CA VAL A 138 -18.69 0.17 -24.17
C VAL A 138 -20.11 -0.03 -23.66
N ARG A 139 -20.72 -1.18 -24.00
CA ARG A 139 -22.02 -1.58 -23.48
C ARG A 139 -21.94 -1.83 -21.96
N PRO A 140 -23.06 -1.69 -21.23
CA PRO A 140 -23.05 -1.85 -19.76
C PRO A 140 -22.63 -3.26 -19.31
N TRP A 141 -22.93 -4.29 -20.07
CA TRP A 141 -22.61 -5.67 -19.71
C TRP A 141 -21.09 -5.97 -19.65
N PRO A 142 -20.29 -5.64 -20.69
CA PRO A 142 -18.81 -5.75 -20.59
C PRO A 142 -18.21 -4.89 -19.48
N ALA A 143 -18.79 -3.70 -19.20
CA ALA A 143 -18.33 -2.84 -18.11
C ALA A 143 -18.49 -3.51 -16.72
N VAL A 144 -19.58 -4.24 -16.50
CA VAL A 144 -19.77 -5.03 -15.27
C VAL A 144 -18.72 -6.15 -15.18
N GLY A 145 -18.50 -6.89 -16.27
CA GLY A 145 -17.47 -7.94 -16.32
C GLY A 145 -16.06 -7.38 -16.01
N PHE A 146 -15.73 -6.21 -16.56
CA PHE A 146 -14.48 -5.51 -16.28
C PHE A 146 -14.38 -5.09 -14.82
N ALA A 147 -15.43 -4.53 -14.23
CA ALA A 147 -15.45 -4.14 -12.82
C ALA A 147 -15.27 -5.35 -11.89
N LEU A 148 -15.89 -6.48 -12.20
CA LEU A 148 -15.69 -7.72 -11.45
C LEU A 148 -14.25 -8.24 -11.57
N ALA A 149 -13.68 -8.23 -12.78
CA ALA A 149 -12.30 -8.64 -13.01
C ALA A 149 -11.32 -7.73 -12.26
N ALA A 150 -11.53 -6.41 -12.28
CA ALA A 150 -10.73 -5.45 -11.52
C ALA A 150 -10.84 -5.70 -10.00
N GLY A 151 -12.05 -5.95 -9.50
CA GLY A 151 -12.28 -6.28 -8.09
C GLY A 151 -11.57 -7.57 -7.66
N LEU A 152 -11.65 -8.62 -8.47
CA LEU A 152 -10.92 -9.86 -8.22
C LEU A 152 -9.40 -9.65 -8.27
N GLY A 153 -8.91 -8.84 -9.21
CA GLY A 153 -7.50 -8.44 -9.28
C GLY A 153 -7.02 -7.74 -8.00
N MET A 154 -7.82 -6.85 -7.41
CA MET A 154 -7.51 -6.20 -6.14
C MET A 154 -7.42 -7.21 -4.99
N ILE A 155 -8.32 -8.19 -4.94
CA ILE A 155 -8.29 -9.26 -3.93
C ILE A 155 -7.02 -10.10 -4.08
N VAL A 156 -6.66 -10.48 -5.30
CA VAL A 156 -5.41 -11.22 -5.57
C VAL A 156 -4.20 -10.41 -5.14
N MET A 157 -4.15 -9.11 -5.47
CA MET A 157 -3.07 -8.22 -5.04
C MET A 157 -2.96 -8.14 -3.50
N TYR A 158 -4.08 -8.02 -2.81
CA TYR A 158 -4.11 -8.05 -1.35
C TYR A 158 -3.56 -9.37 -0.79
N CYS A 159 -3.99 -10.51 -1.35
CA CYS A 159 -3.48 -11.83 -0.94
C CYS A 159 -1.97 -11.96 -1.17
N VAL A 160 -1.47 -11.50 -2.32
CA VAL A 160 -0.03 -11.50 -2.62
C VAL A 160 0.74 -10.65 -1.61
N TRP A 161 0.28 -9.44 -1.30
CA TRP A 161 0.90 -8.59 -0.29
C TRP A 161 0.92 -9.25 1.09
N LEU A 162 -0.18 -9.91 1.48
CA LEU A 162 -0.28 -10.63 2.74
C LEU A 162 0.74 -11.78 2.82
N VAL A 163 0.86 -12.57 1.75
CA VAL A 163 1.84 -13.66 1.66
C VAL A 163 3.27 -13.12 1.74
N LEU A 164 3.59 -12.06 0.99
CA LEU A 164 4.91 -11.43 1.01
C LEU A 164 5.25 -10.89 2.41
N THR A 165 4.30 -10.24 3.08
CA THR A 165 4.49 -9.74 4.44
C THR A 165 4.71 -10.89 5.42
N THR A 166 3.94 -11.98 5.30
CA THR A 166 4.12 -13.19 6.13
C THR A 166 5.50 -13.83 5.91
N PHE A 167 6.00 -13.79 4.67
CA PHE A 167 7.33 -14.30 4.35
C PHE A 167 8.43 -13.42 4.95
N ALA A 168 8.23 -12.09 4.94
CA ALA A 168 9.14 -11.13 5.56
C ALA A 168 9.34 -11.40 7.06
N PHE A 169 8.30 -11.82 7.80
CA PHE A 169 8.42 -12.22 9.20
C PHE A 169 9.44 -13.34 9.44
N ARG A 170 9.56 -14.26 8.49
CA ARG A 170 10.50 -15.36 8.60
C ARG A 170 11.95 -14.91 8.38
N VAL A 171 12.14 -13.93 7.49
CA VAL A 171 13.46 -13.36 7.18
C VAL A 171 13.93 -12.46 8.32
N VAL A 172 13.09 -11.56 8.81
CA VAL A 172 13.40 -10.65 9.94
C VAL A 172 13.77 -11.44 11.20
N ARG A 173 13.08 -12.55 11.50
CA ARG A 173 13.49 -13.44 12.60
C ARG A 173 14.88 -14.04 12.40
N ALA A 174 15.27 -14.35 11.17
CA ALA A 174 16.60 -14.90 10.90
C ALA A 174 17.70 -13.85 11.14
N ASP A 175 17.48 -12.59 10.75
CA ASP A 175 18.43 -11.50 10.98
C ASP A 175 18.59 -11.22 12.48
N SER A 176 17.52 -11.25 13.27
CA SER A 176 17.57 -11.09 14.73
C SER A 176 18.38 -12.20 15.42
N PHE A 177 18.39 -13.43 14.90
CA PHE A 177 19.25 -14.49 15.39
C PHE A 177 20.72 -14.24 15.07
N THR A 178 21.02 -13.71 13.90
CA THR A 178 22.38 -13.36 13.49
C THR A 178 22.95 -12.25 14.38
N ASP A 179 22.15 -11.22 14.69
CA ASP A 179 22.52 -10.14 15.59
C ASP A 179 22.77 -10.62 17.03
N LEU A 180 21.96 -11.58 17.51
CA LEU A 180 22.20 -12.24 18.81
C LEU A 180 23.51 -13.03 18.82
N PHE A 181 23.83 -13.77 17.77
CA PHE A 181 25.09 -14.50 17.67
C PHE A 181 26.29 -13.55 17.60
N ASP A 182 26.20 -12.47 16.85
CA ASP A 182 27.24 -11.45 16.78
C ASP A 182 27.42 -10.73 18.12
N GLY A 183 26.33 -10.45 18.82
CA GLY A 183 26.38 -9.90 20.19
C GLY A 183 27.05 -10.83 21.20
N MET A 184 26.74 -12.13 21.15
CA MET A 184 27.39 -13.14 21.98
C MET A 184 28.88 -13.32 21.63
N TYR A 185 29.21 -13.31 20.34
CA TYR A 185 30.61 -13.40 19.89
C TYR A 185 31.42 -12.19 20.32
N GLN A 186 30.87 -10.99 20.25
CA GLN A 186 31.52 -9.76 20.74
C GLN A 186 31.64 -9.74 22.26
N ALA A 187 30.67 -10.23 23.01
CA ALA A 187 30.74 -10.34 24.47
C ALA A 187 31.86 -11.27 24.92
N GLY A 188 32.12 -12.36 24.18
CA GLY A 188 33.21 -13.29 24.45
C GLY A 188 34.63 -12.71 24.17
N ARG A 189 34.73 -11.58 23.51
CA ARG A 189 36.01 -10.92 23.17
C ARG A 189 36.63 -10.16 24.32
N TRP A 190 35.88 -9.85 25.37
CA TRP A 190 36.40 -9.17 26.55
C TRP A 190 36.94 -10.20 27.52
N PRO A 191 38.25 -10.21 27.85
CA PRO A 191 38.80 -11.09 28.86
C PRO A 191 38.18 -10.68 30.22
N VAL A 192 37.54 -11.64 30.88
CA VAL A 192 37.09 -11.46 32.25
C VAL A 192 38.36 -11.23 33.10
N THR A 193 38.60 -9.96 33.46
CA THR A 193 39.64 -9.61 34.40
C THR A 193 39.39 -10.39 35.70
N ARG A 194 40.23 -11.39 35.99
CA ARG A 194 40.20 -12.02 37.30
C ARG A 194 40.37 -10.91 38.37
N PRO A 195 39.51 -10.83 39.40
CA PRO A 195 39.78 -9.98 40.51
C PRO A 195 41.10 -10.49 41.13
N GLY A 196 42.13 -9.70 41.00
CA GLY A 196 43.40 -9.98 41.63
C GLY A 196 43.21 -10.17 43.11
N CYS A 197 43.52 -11.36 43.64
CA CYS A 197 43.81 -11.54 45.02
C CYS A 197 45.06 -10.76 45.34
N GLY A 198 44.89 -9.47 45.73
CA GLY A 198 45.91 -8.73 46.46
C GLY A 198 45.81 -9.14 47.92
N GLY A 199 46.65 -10.03 48.33
CA GLY A 199 47.01 -10.25 49.73
C GLY A 199 48.20 -9.36 50.16
N PRO A 200 48.36 -9.07 51.44
CA PRO A 200 49.11 -7.97 52.04
C PRO A 200 50.60 -8.01 51.81
#